data_e227162912f863331e698086e54851c7
#
_entry.id   e227162912f863331e698086e54851c7
#
_cell.length_a   1.000
_cell.length_b   1.000
_cell.length_c   1.000
_cell.angle_alpha   90.00
_cell.angle_beta   90.00
_cell.angle_gamma   90.00
#
_symmetry.space_group_name_H-M   'P 1'
#
loop_
_entity.id
_entity.type
_entity.pdbx_description
1 polymer ?
#
loop_
_entity_poly.entity_id
_entity_poly.type
_entity_poly.pdbx_seq_one_letter_code
_entity_poly.pdbx_strand_id
1 'polypeptide(L)'
;MTRLTRLSAAAQAHYVVLRSVPEISLIPFDKNIEKLFQIFSDGSRAYNTDISAFAVFTDQIHLLLTPREKAEDLSRFVQQLSRLYSHYFNDEFSRNGKIWQGRFESSLLQGKGRLLAATIYMEWLPFVYGYGEPQFYPWSSYFHHAGIRSDYFMVPSNEYWALGNTPFERQKTYKDLFERGPDKAFGELLMGCVKRGWPIAEKKFLEAICVEAERIAPQRGRGRPR
;
A
#
# COMPACT_ATOMS: atom_id res chain seq x y z
N MET A 1 -23.09 -15.69 0.07
CA MET A 1 -22.96 -14.23 0.31
C MET A 1 -22.20 -13.62 -0.84
N THR A 2 -22.83 -12.72 -1.59
CA THR A 2 -22.17 -11.98 -2.68
C THR A 2 -21.14 -11.05 -2.08
N ARG A 3 -19.87 -11.27 -2.43
CA ARG A 3 -18.74 -10.47 -1.90
C ARG A 3 -18.79 -9.08 -2.51
N LEU A 4 -18.94 -8.06 -1.68
CA LEU A 4 -18.98 -6.66 -2.12
C LEU A 4 -17.78 -6.34 -3.01
N THR A 5 -18.02 -5.59 -4.07
CA THR A 5 -16.98 -5.00 -4.92
C THR A 5 -16.12 -4.06 -4.08
N ARG A 6 -14.81 -3.96 -4.33
CA ARG A 6 -13.93 -3.03 -3.61
C ARG A 6 -14.32 -1.59 -3.91
N LEU A 7 -14.27 -0.74 -2.90
CA LEU A 7 -14.34 0.69 -3.13
C LEU A 7 -13.00 1.15 -3.70
N SER A 8 -12.99 1.62 -4.93
CA SER A 8 -11.87 2.32 -5.53
C SER A 8 -12.35 3.62 -6.14
N ALA A 9 -11.54 4.66 -6.06
CA ALA A 9 -11.84 5.97 -6.61
C ALA A 9 -10.59 6.56 -7.26
N ALA A 10 -10.77 7.23 -8.40
CA ALA A 10 -9.70 7.95 -9.06
C ALA A 10 -9.18 9.10 -8.18
N ALA A 11 -7.91 9.43 -8.32
CA ALA A 11 -7.20 10.46 -7.57
C ALA A 11 -7.25 10.28 -6.03
N GLN A 12 -7.63 9.10 -5.53
CA GLN A 12 -7.64 8.79 -4.11
C GLN A 12 -6.64 7.69 -3.76
N ALA A 13 -5.97 7.86 -2.62
CA ALA A 13 -5.01 6.89 -2.17
C ALA A 13 -5.67 5.63 -1.59
N HIS A 14 -5.05 4.49 -1.82
CA HIS A 14 -5.50 3.19 -1.33
C HIS A 14 -4.33 2.47 -0.69
N TYR A 15 -4.50 2.08 0.57
CA TYR A 15 -3.59 1.13 1.21
C TYR A 15 -3.92 -0.27 0.73
N VAL A 16 -2.95 -0.96 0.17
CA VAL A 16 -3.12 -2.28 -0.46
C VAL A 16 -2.19 -3.29 0.19
N VAL A 17 -2.70 -4.49 0.45
CA VAL A 17 -1.92 -5.62 0.96
C VAL A 17 -2.13 -6.85 0.10
N LEU A 18 -1.03 -7.47 -0.34
CA LEU A 18 -0.99 -8.79 -0.96
C LEU A 18 -0.30 -9.76 0.00
N ARG A 19 -0.85 -10.95 0.18
CA ARG A 19 -0.25 -12.00 1.02
C ARG A 19 0.07 -13.23 0.22
N SER A 20 1.26 -13.81 0.45
CA SER A 20 1.60 -15.11 -0.12
C SER A 20 0.91 -16.25 0.65
N VAL A 21 0.85 -17.42 0.04
CA VAL A 21 0.56 -18.64 0.78
C VAL A 21 1.72 -18.95 1.76
N PRO A 22 1.45 -19.60 2.91
CA PRO A 22 2.44 -19.76 3.99
C PRO A 22 3.76 -20.42 3.56
N GLU A 23 3.73 -21.26 2.52
CA GLU A 23 4.88 -21.99 2.04
C GLU A 23 5.81 -21.17 1.13
N ILE A 24 5.42 -19.94 0.80
CA ILE A 24 6.14 -19.07 -0.12
C ILE A 24 6.82 -17.93 0.61
N SER A 25 8.15 -17.88 0.50
CA SER A 25 8.92 -16.67 0.74
C SER A 25 9.00 -15.86 -0.56
N LEU A 26 8.36 -14.68 -0.60
CA LEU A 26 8.32 -13.84 -1.81
C LEU A 26 9.70 -13.35 -2.24
N ILE A 27 10.58 -13.07 -1.30
CA ILE A 27 11.90 -12.49 -1.54
C ILE A 27 13.02 -13.34 -0.92
N PRO A 28 13.19 -14.59 -1.36
CA PRO A 28 14.26 -15.44 -0.84
C PRO A 28 15.67 -14.95 -1.22
N PHE A 29 15.79 -14.12 -2.27
CA PHE A 29 17.04 -13.54 -2.77
C PHE A 29 16.84 -12.11 -3.24
N ASP A 30 17.92 -11.30 -3.29
CA ASP A 30 17.86 -9.89 -3.72
C ASP A 30 17.31 -9.72 -5.14
N LYS A 31 17.61 -10.60 -6.07
CA LYS A 31 17.04 -10.57 -7.44
C LYS A 31 15.53 -10.63 -7.48
N ASN A 32 14.87 -11.17 -6.46
CA ASN A 32 13.41 -11.22 -6.40
C ASN A 32 12.83 -9.83 -6.08
N ILE A 33 13.52 -9.04 -5.26
CA ILE A 33 13.11 -7.66 -4.99
C ILE A 33 13.36 -6.75 -6.21
N GLU A 34 14.48 -6.94 -6.92
CA GLU A 34 14.76 -6.21 -8.16
C GLU A 34 13.66 -6.46 -9.20
N LYS A 35 13.23 -7.70 -9.34
CA LYS A 35 12.11 -8.06 -10.24
C LYS A 35 10.79 -7.42 -9.80
N LEU A 36 10.50 -7.38 -8.50
CA LEU A 36 9.32 -6.67 -7.97
C LEU A 36 9.38 -5.18 -8.30
N PHE A 37 10.52 -4.51 -8.11
CA PHE A 37 10.67 -3.09 -8.40
C PHE A 37 10.52 -2.79 -9.90
N GLN A 38 11.00 -3.67 -10.77
CA GLN A 38 10.74 -3.57 -12.21
C GLN A 38 9.23 -3.65 -12.49
N ILE A 39 8.53 -4.64 -11.91
CA ILE A 39 7.08 -4.81 -12.08
C ILE A 39 6.31 -3.60 -11.50
N PHE A 40 6.75 -3.02 -10.38
CA PHE A 40 6.17 -1.78 -9.83
C PHE A 40 6.27 -0.64 -10.82
N SER A 41 7.46 -0.41 -11.38
CA SER A 41 7.70 0.64 -12.36
C SER A 41 6.86 0.47 -13.62
N ASP A 42 6.86 -0.72 -14.20
CA ASP A 42 6.14 -1.00 -15.44
C ASP A 42 4.62 -0.90 -15.23
N GLY A 43 4.13 -1.42 -14.09
CA GLY A 43 2.72 -1.36 -13.71
C GLY A 43 2.25 0.08 -13.42
N SER A 44 3.07 0.89 -12.72
CA SER A 44 2.78 2.29 -12.44
C SER A 44 2.55 3.09 -13.73
N ARG A 45 3.42 2.89 -14.72
CA ARG A 45 3.29 3.53 -16.04
C ARG A 45 2.11 2.99 -16.85
N ALA A 46 1.94 1.66 -16.91
CA ALA A 46 0.91 1.02 -17.73
C ALA A 46 -0.52 1.34 -17.25
N TYR A 47 -0.70 1.52 -15.96
CA TYR A 47 -2.02 1.77 -15.35
C TYR A 47 -2.14 3.16 -14.70
N ASN A 48 -1.28 4.09 -15.06
CA ASN A 48 -1.35 5.47 -14.58
C ASN A 48 -1.62 5.56 -13.06
N THR A 49 -0.88 4.75 -12.28
CA THR A 49 -1.08 4.58 -10.83
C THR A 49 0.19 4.94 -10.08
N ASP A 50 0.13 5.94 -9.21
CA ASP A 50 1.26 6.35 -8.39
C ASP A 50 1.49 5.37 -7.24
N ILE A 51 2.77 5.09 -6.96
CA ILE A 51 3.22 4.35 -5.77
C ILE A 51 3.85 5.37 -4.83
N SER A 52 3.18 5.71 -3.75
CA SER A 52 3.67 6.72 -2.81
C SER A 52 4.35 6.15 -1.57
N ALA A 53 4.14 4.88 -1.26
CA ALA A 53 4.89 4.14 -0.26
C ALA A 53 4.83 2.64 -0.54
N PHE A 54 5.84 1.89 -0.08
CA PHE A 54 5.87 0.44 -0.13
C PHE A 54 6.65 -0.18 1.04
N ALA A 55 6.30 -1.41 1.39
CA ALA A 55 7.12 -2.31 2.19
C ALA A 55 6.92 -3.74 1.70
N VAL A 56 8.01 -4.45 1.42
CA VAL A 56 8.01 -5.82 0.91
C VAL A 56 8.60 -6.74 1.96
N PHE A 57 7.85 -7.79 2.32
CA PHE A 57 8.25 -8.82 3.29
C PHE A 57 8.29 -10.19 2.63
N THR A 58 8.76 -11.18 3.36
CA THR A 58 8.84 -12.55 2.86
C THR A 58 7.46 -13.14 2.55
N ASP A 59 6.43 -12.72 3.25
CA ASP A 59 5.06 -13.25 3.18
C ASP A 59 4.01 -12.25 2.68
N GLN A 60 4.37 -10.98 2.52
CA GLN A 60 3.41 -9.95 2.12
C GLN A 60 4.05 -8.71 1.50
N ILE A 61 3.25 -8.01 0.70
CA ILE A 61 3.60 -6.71 0.10
C ILE A 61 2.56 -5.69 0.53
N HIS A 62 3.02 -4.57 1.05
CA HIS A 62 2.22 -3.40 1.36
C HIS A 62 2.52 -2.28 0.37
N LEU A 63 1.50 -1.63 -0.14
CA LEU A 63 1.61 -0.54 -1.11
C LEU A 63 0.62 0.58 -0.76
N LEU A 64 1.04 1.82 -0.93
CA LEU A 64 0.15 2.98 -0.95
C LEU A 64 0.05 3.46 -2.40
N LEU A 65 -1.10 3.23 -3.02
CA LEU A 65 -1.36 3.41 -4.45
C LEU A 65 -2.41 4.47 -4.70
N THR A 66 -2.18 5.32 -5.71
CA THR A 66 -3.16 6.33 -6.15
C THR A 66 -3.39 6.20 -7.66
N PRO A 67 -4.52 5.61 -8.12
CA PRO A 67 -4.88 5.64 -9.53
C PRO A 67 -5.22 7.07 -9.93
N ARG A 68 -4.55 7.62 -10.96
CA ARG A 68 -4.67 9.05 -11.30
C ARG A 68 -6.03 9.39 -11.92
N GLU A 69 -6.45 8.65 -12.93
CA GLU A 69 -7.60 9.01 -13.76
C GLU A 69 -8.78 8.04 -13.63
N LYS A 70 -8.51 6.75 -13.53
CA LYS A 70 -9.54 5.70 -13.56
C LYS A 70 -9.45 4.81 -12.31
N ALA A 71 -10.57 4.70 -11.60
CA ALA A 71 -10.66 3.89 -10.38
C ALA A 71 -10.28 2.41 -10.60
N GLU A 72 -10.58 1.85 -11.78
CA GLU A 72 -10.25 0.46 -12.12
C GLU A 72 -8.76 0.21 -12.30
N ASP A 73 -7.95 1.24 -12.55
CA ASP A 73 -6.50 1.11 -12.76
C ASP A 73 -5.79 0.59 -11.49
N LEU A 74 -6.31 0.89 -10.31
CA LEU A 74 -5.87 0.25 -9.07
C LEU A 74 -5.93 -1.28 -9.15
N SER A 75 -7.08 -1.80 -9.55
CA SER A 75 -7.28 -3.25 -9.62
C SER A 75 -6.46 -3.87 -10.76
N ARG A 76 -6.35 -3.19 -11.89
CA ARG A 76 -5.53 -3.63 -13.04
C ARG A 76 -4.06 -3.69 -12.69
N PHE A 77 -3.54 -2.65 -12.02
CA PHE A 77 -2.16 -2.62 -11.52
C PHE A 77 -1.87 -3.83 -10.62
N VAL A 78 -2.69 -4.04 -9.58
CA VAL A 78 -2.45 -5.12 -8.62
C VAL A 78 -2.63 -6.51 -9.24
N GLN A 79 -3.56 -6.67 -10.17
CA GLN A 79 -3.72 -7.92 -10.93
C GLN A 79 -2.51 -8.21 -11.81
N GLN A 80 -1.97 -7.22 -12.51
CA GLN A 80 -0.75 -7.38 -13.31
C GLN A 80 0.44 -7.72 -12.43
N LEU A 81 0.65 -6.98 -11.32
CA LEU A 81 1.69 -7.28 -10.34
C LEU A 81 1.60 -8.75 -9.90
N SER A 82 0.43 -9.17 -9.45
CA SER A 82 0.21 -10.53 -8.97
C SER A 82 0.50 -11.58 -10.04
N ARG A 83 0.04 -11.36 -11.28
CA ARG A 83 0.21 -12.28 -12.40
C ARG A 83 1.68 -12.39 -12.83
N LEU A 84 2.33 -11.24 -13.06
CA LEU A 84 3.72 -11.21 -13.54
C LEU A 84 4.68 -11.78 -12.50
N TYR A 85 4.46 -11.45 -11.22
CA TYR A 85 5.31 -11.98 -10.17
C TYR A 85 5.08 -13.46 -9.93
N SER A 86 3.85 -13.97 -10.05
CA SER A 86 3.57 -15.42 -9.98
C SER A 86 4.27 -16.18 -11.10
N HIS A 87 4.22 -15.64 -12.32
CA HIS A 87 4.89 -16.27 -13.47
C HIS A 87 6.40 -16.32 -13.24
N TYR A 88 7.01 -15.17 -12.96
CA TYR A 88 8.45 -15.09 -12.68
C TYR A 88 8.87 -16.03 -11.54
N PHE A 89 8.14 -16.03 -10.42
CA PHE A 89 8.47 -16.85 -9.26
C PHE A 89 8.37 -18.35 -9.55
N ASN A 90 7.32 -18.77 -10.25
CA ASN A 90 7.14 -20.17 -10.62
C ASN A 90 8.22 -20.65 -11.60
N ASP A 91 8.59 -19.84 -12.58
CA ASP A 91 9.66 -20.14 -13.52
C ASP A 91 11.01 -20.21 -12.82
N GLU A 92 11.35 -19.21 -11.99
CA GLU A 92 12.62 -19.11 -11.28
C GLU A 92 12.87 -20.31 -10.36
N PHE A 93 11.83 -20.83 -9.70
CA PHE A 93 11.92 -21.93 -8.74
C PHE A 93 11.40 -23.27 -9.29
N SER A 94 11.21 -23.38 -10.63
CA SER A 94 10.72 -24.60 -11.30
C SER A 94 9.50 -25.22 -10.60
N ARG A 95 8.54 -24.36 -10.20
CA ARG A 95 7.33 -24.78 -9.49
C ARG A 95 6.07 -24.40 -10.24
N ASN A 96 4.96 -24.98 -9.85
CA ASN A 96 3.63 -24.68 -10.36
C ASN A 96 2.67 -24.31 -9.22
N GLY A 97 1.62 -23.57 -9.56
CA GLY A 97 0.54 -23.25 -8.65
C GLY A 97 0.54 -21.80 -8.16
N LYS A 98 -0.41 -21.50 -7.29
CA LYS A 98 -0.59 -20.15 -6.76
C LYS A 98 0.53 -19.80 -5.78
N ILE A 99 0.93 -18.52 -5.80
CA ILE A 99 1.80 -17.96 -4.76
C ILE A 99 1.05 -17.01 -3.82
N TRP A 100 -0.11 -16.50 -4.25
CA TRP A 100 -0.92 -15.59 -3.45
C TRP A 100 -2.03 -16.33 -2.71
N GLN A 101 -2.24 -15.98 -1.45
CA GLN A 101 -3.27 -16.56 -0.60
C GLN A 101 -4.69 -16.30 -1.13
N GLY A 102 -4.88 -15.13 -1.76
CA GLY A 102 -6.17 -14.72 -2.30
C GLY A 102 -6.09 -13.42 -3.08
N ARG A 103 -7.24 -12.75 -3.19
CA ARG A 103 -7.27 -11.40 -3.76
C ARG A 103 -6.63 -10.43 -2.76
N PHE A 104 -5.98 -9.36 -3.27
CA PHE A 104 -5.45 -8.31 -2.42
C PHE A 104 -6.52 -7.68 -1.53
N GLU A 105 -6.13 -7.20 -0.36
CA GLU A 105 -6.93 -6.42 0.57
C GLU A 105 -6.66 -4.93 0.33
N SER A 106 -7.66 -4.06 0.50
CA SER A 106 -7.44 -2.62 0.34
C SER A 106 -8.40 -1.78 1.14
N SER A 107 -7.93 -0.58 1.52
CA SER A 107 -8.71 0.48 2.15
C SER A 107 -8.46 1.79 1.43
N LEU A 108 -9.51 2.51 1.06
CA LEU A 108 -9.40 3.88 0.56
C LEU A 108 -9.08 4.82 1.72
N LEU A 109 -8.12 5.72 1.51
CA LEU A 109 -7.70 6.73 2.48
C LEU A 109 -7.99 8.13 1.94
N GLN A 110 -8.80 8.89 2.67
CA GLN A 110 -8.88 10.32 2.47
C GLN A 110 -7.61 10.98 3.01
N GLY A 111 -7.03 11.98 2.31
CA GLY A 111 -5.91 12.80 2.80
C GLY A 111 -6.13 13.37 4.21
N LYS A 112 -5.62 14.54 4.50
CA LYS A 112 -5.64 15.21 5.82
C LYS A 112 -4.74 14.54 6.87
N GLY A 113 -3.49 14.31 6.50
CA GLY A 113 -2.46 13.70 7.36
C GLY A 113 -2.49 12.16 7.38
N ARG A 114 -3.52 11.53 6.81
CA ARG A 114 -3.65 10.06 6.85
C ARG A 114 -2.69 9.34 5.91
N LEU A 115 -2.29 9.99 4.79
CA LEU A 115 -1.34 9.39 3.86
C LEU A 115 0.04 9.31 4.47
N LEU A 116 0.49 10.40 5.10
CA LEU A 116 1.77 10.44 5.80
C LEU A 116 1.78 9.47 7.00
N ALA A 117 0.69 9.45 7.78
CA ALA A 117 0.55 8.50 8.89
C ALA A 117 0.59 7.03 8.41
N ALA A 118 -0.08 6.72 7.28
CA ALA A 118 -0.06 5.38 6.69
C ALA A 118 1.32 5.02 6.13
N THR A 119 2.04 5.98 5.55
CA THR A 119 3.42 5.81 5.08
C THR A 119 4.35 5.47 6.25
N ILE A 120 4.36 6.28 7.30
CA ILE A 120 5.18 6.05 8.51
C ILE A 120 4.82 4.69 9.14
N TYR A 121 3.53 4.38 9.28
CA TYR A 121 3.09 3.08 9.79
C TYR A 121 3.63 1.92 8.95
N MET A 122 3.53 2.00 7.62
CA MET A 122 4.01 0.98 6.70
C MET A 122 5.53 0.75 6.83
N GLU A 123 6.28 1.84 6.92
CA GLU A 123 7.74 1.80 7.02
C GLU A 123 8.24 1.37 8.41
N TRP A 124 7.36 1.37 9.43
CA TRP A 124 7.63 0.81 10.77
C TRP A 124 7.27 -0.68 10.88
N LEU A 125 6.57 -1.26 9.90
CA LEU A 125 6.22 -2.68 9.92
C LEU A 125 7.44 -3.63 10.04
N PRO A 126 8.65 -3.32 9.50
CA PRO A 126 9.82 -4.16 9.73
C PRO A 126 10.09 -4.40 11.22
N PHE A 127 9.97 -3.38 12.06
CA PHE A 127 10.12 -3.53 13.51
C PHE A 127 8.98 -4.39 14.11
N VAL A 128 7.74 -4.12 13.70
CA VAL A 128 6.56 -4.86 14.18
C VAL A 128 6.64 -6.35 13.83
N TYR A 129 7.21 -6.68 12.68
CA TYR A 129 7.35 -8.07 12.19
C TYR A 129 8.68 -8.73 12.59
N GLY A 130 9.53 -8.06 13.39
CA GLY A 130 10.77 -8.65 13.90
C GLY A 130 11.92 -8.67 12.91
N TYR A 131 11.89 -7.86 11.85
CA TYR A 131 12.99 -7.70 10.89
C TYR A 131 14.09 -6.74 11.37
N GLY A 132 13.98 -6.19 12.58
CA GLY A 132 14.93 -5.25 13.17
C GLY A 132 14.49 -3.79 13.06
N GLU A 133 15.47 -2.89 13.22
CA GLU A 133 15.22 -1.44 13.18
C GLU A 133 14.76 -0.98 11.81
N PRO A 134 13.63 -0.25 11.71
CA PRO A 134 12.98 0.03 10.43
C PRO A 134 13.81 0.93 9.52
N GLN A 135 14.66 1.81 10.09
CA GLN A 135 15.56 2.68 9.32
C GLN A 135 16.68 1.91 8.59
N PHE A 136 16.90 0.64 8.89
CA PHE A 136 17.89 -0.20 8.22
C PHE A 136 17.25 -1.25 7.29
N TYR A 137 15.92 -1.28 7.22
CA TYR A 137 15.22 -2.25 6.36
C TYR A 137 15.22 -1.79 4.90
N PRO A 138 15.96 -2.46 3.99
CA PRO A 138 16.20 -1.92 2.65
C PRO A 138 15.00 -2.02 1.71
N TRP A 139 14.02 -2.86 2.04
CA TRP A 139 12.88 -3.17 1.17
C TRP A 139 11.61 -2.43 1.57
N SER A 140 11.79 -1.22 2.09
CA SER A 140 10.74 -0.24 2.34
C SER A 140 11.04 1.09 1.65
N SER A 141 10.01 1.92 1.51
CA SER A 141 10.13 3.27 0.95
C SER A 141 10.82 4.27 1.89
N TYR A 142 11.18 3.89 3.10
CA TYR A 142 11.88 4.77 4.04
C TYR A 142 13.16 5.37 3.44
N PHE A 143 13.97 4.56 2.74
CA PHE A 143 15.21 5.05 2.14
C PHE A 143 14.97 6.15 1.10
N HIS A 144 13.86 6.07 0.35
CA HIS A 144 13.45 7.10 -0.59
C HIS A 144 13.03 8.39 0.14
N HIS A 145 12.12 8.28 1.11
CA HIS A 145 11.59 9.42 1.85
C HIS A 145 12.66 10.10 2.73
N ALA A 146 13.57 9.32 3.30
CA ALA A 146 14.71 9.81 4.08
C ALA A 146 15.86 10.36 3.22
N GLY A 147 15.79 10.24 1.88
CA GLY A 147 16.82 10.73 0.95
C GLY A 147 18.10 9.89 0.94
N ILE A 148 18.03 8.63 1.37
CA ILE A 148 19.17 7.68 1.39
C ILE A 148 19.33 7.03 0.01
N ARG A 149 18.21 6.68 -0.63
CA ARG A 149 18.12 6.05 -1.95
C ARG A 149 17.00 6.71 -2.75
N SER A 150 17.16 6.80 -4.07
CA SER A 150 16.08 7.25 -4.96
C SER A 150 15.49 6.04 -5.69
N ASP A 151 14.25 5.72 -5.39
CA ASP A 151 13.51 4.66 -6.09
C ASP A 151 12.72 5.31 -7.24
N TYR A 152 13.10 5.02 -8.48
CA TYR A 152 12.66 5.72 -9.70
C TYR A 152 11.18 5.56 -10.04
N PHE A 153 10.48 4.61 -9.43
CA PHE A 153 9.05 4.38 -9.60
C PHE A 153 8.19 5.08 -8.53
N MET A 154 8.82 5.71 -7.54
CA MET A 154 8.12 6.37 -6.45
C MET A 154 7.60 7.75 -6.84
N VAL A 155 6.37 8.02 -6.43
CA VAL A 155 5.74 9.34 -6.49
C VAL A 155 5.22 9.68 -5.09
N PRO A 156 6.01 10.34 -4.24
CA PRO A 156 5.61 10.67 -2.88
C PRO A 156 4.31 11.47 -2.83
N SER A 157 3.53 11.27 -1.77
CA SER A 157 2.24 11.94 -1.60
C SER A 157 2.37 13.46 -1.43
N ASN A 158 1.29 14.20 -1.71
CA ASN A 158 1.25 15.64 -1.47
C ASN A 158 1.53 16.01 -0.02
N GLU A 159 1.19 15.14 0.94
CA GLU A 159 1.47 15.35 2.37
C GLU A 159 2.97 15.27 2.67
N TYR A 160 3.72 14.41 1.96
CA TYR A 160 5.17 14.39 2.05
C TYR A 160 5.79 15.66 1.43
N TRP A 161 5.29 16.10 0.26
CA TRP A 161 5.76 17.32 -0.38
C TRP A 161 5.53 18.57 0.48
N ALA A 162 4.48 18.60 1.29
CA ALA A 162 4.17 19.68 2.21
C ALA A 162 5.10 19.79 3.43
N LEU A 163 5.99 18.81 3.66
CA LEU A 163 6.92 18.81 4.80
C LEU A 163 8.06 19.83 4.69
N GLY A 164 8.29 20.39 3.52
CA GLY A 164 9.32 21.43 3.32
C GLY A 164 9.46 21.83 1.86
N ASN A 165 10.02 23.02 1.63
CA ASN A 165 10.17 23.59 0.29
C ASN A 165 11.39 23.03 -0.46
N THR A 166 12.39 22.55 0.28
CA THR A 166 13.59 21.94 -0.29
C THR A 166 13.64 20.44 0.00
N PRO A 167 14.35 19.64 -0.82
CA PRO A 167 14.54 18.22 -0.52
C PRO A 167 15.13 17.97 0.87
N PHE A 168 16.11 18.79 1.28
CA PHE A 168 16.75 18.67 2.58
C PHE A 168 15.78 18.91 3.75
N GLU A 169 14.96 19.97 3.67
CA GLU A 169 13.94 20.26 4.70
C GLU A 169 12.93 19.13 4.80
N ARG A 170 12.40 18.62 3.66
CA ARG A 170 11.45 17.52 3.64
C ARG A 170 12.00 16.26 4.28
N GLN A 171 13.20 15.86 3.85
CA GLN A 171 13.86 14.65 4.36
C GLN A 171 14.17 14.76 5.85
N LYS A 172 14.60 15.92 6.33
CA LYS A 172 14.83 16.17 7.75
C LYS A 172 13.51 16.07 8.53
N THR A 173 12.50 16.83 8.12
CA THR A 173 11.19 16.81 8.78
C THR A 173 10.59 15.40 8.77
N TYR A 174 10.76 14.67 7.66
CA TYR A 174 10.28 13.29 7.57
C TYR A 174 10.99 12.38 8.58
N LYS A 175 12.32 12.45 8.68
CA LYS A 175 13.09 11.68 9.68
C LYS A 175 12.66 11.98 11.10
N ASP A 176 12.48 13.26 11.43
CA ASP A 176 12.03 13.70 12.76
C ASP A 176 10.63 13.14 13.09
N LEU A 177 9.73 13.06 12.10
CA LEU A 177 8.41 12.44 12.26
C LEU A 177 8.49 10.91 12.39
N PHE A 178 9.32 10.30 11.57
CA PHE A 178 9.53 8.84 11.58
C PHE A 178 10.11 8.35 12.91
N GLU A 179 11.06 9.06 13.50
CA GLU A 179 11.68 8.74 14.79
C GLU A 179 10.70 8.79 15.97
N ARG A 180 9.62 9.58 15.87
CA ARG A 180 8.55 9.60 16.89
C ARG A 180 7.73 8.32 16.89
N GLY A 181 7.89 7.50 15.85
CA GLY A 181 7.13 6.26 15.67
C GLY A 181 5.71 6.46 15.11
N PRO A 182 5.06 5.37 14.70
CA PRO A 182 3.71 5.41 14.18
C PRO A 182 2.67 5.57 15.28
N ASP A 183 1.55 6.21 14.95
CA ASP A 183 0.34 6.16 15.78
C ASP A 183 -0.22 4.72 15.76
N LYS A 184 -0.10 4.03 16.90
CA LYS A 184 -0.54 2.64 17.06
C LYS A 184 -2.06 2.50 16.87
N ALA A 185 -2.84 3.43 17.39
CA ALA A 185 -4.31 3.39 17.26
C ALA A 185 -4.73 3.56 15.80
N PHE A 186 -4.08 4.46 15.06
CA PHE A 186 -4.29 4.60 13.62
C PHE A 186 -3.87 3.35 12.87
N GLY A 187 -2.74 2.72 13.21
CA GLY A 187 -2.27 1.49 12.58
C GLY A 187 -3.26 0.33 12.74
N GLU A 188 -3.80 0.12 13.94
CA GLU A 188 -4.83 -0.88 14.21
C GLU A 188 -6.12 -0.61 13.43
N LEU A 189 -6.57 0.64 13.41
CA LEU A 189 -7.71 1.06 12.60
C LEU A 189 -7.48 0.78 11.12
N LEU A 190 -6.30 1.17 10.59
CA LEU A 190 -5.90 1.00 9.20
C LEU A 190 -5.95 -0.47 8.79
N MET A 191 -5.27 -1.34 9.52
CA MET A 191 -5.23 -2.77 9.20
C MET A 191 -6.59 -3.44 9.35
N GLY A 192 -7.39 -3.01 10.34
CA GLY A 192 -8.77 -3.45 10.49
C GLY A 192 -9.66 -3.04 9.30
N CYS A 193 -9.47 -1.84 8.76
CA CYS A 193 -10.18 -1.35 7.58
C CYS A 193 -9.71 -2.05 6.30
N VAL A 194 -8.40 -2.24 6.11
CA VAL A 194 -7.81 -2.97 4.98
C VAL A 194 -8.39 -4.37 4.88
N LYS A 195 -8.39 -5.13 5.97
CA LYS A 195 -8.95 -6.50 6.02
C LYS A 195 -10.42 -6.56 5.64
N ARG A 196 -11.21 -5.56 6.02
CA ARG A 196 -12.66 -5.49 5.74
C ARG A 196 -13.00 -4.80 4.42
N GLY A 197 -12.04 -4.13 3.79
CA GLY A 197 -12.27 -3.30 2.61
C GLY A 197 -13.07 -2.03 2.92
N TRP A 198 -12.95 -1.51 4.15
CA TRP A 198 -13.63 -0.29 4.57
C TRP A 198 -12.75 0.94 4.34
N PRO A 199 -13.33 2.07 3.92
CA PRO A 199 -12.60 3.32 3.76
C PRO A 199 -12.29 3.99 5.11
N ILE A 200 -11.20 4.74 5.15
CA ILE A 200 -10.86 5.66 6.25
C ILE A 200 -11.04 7.08 5.73
N ALA A 201 -12.22 7.63 5.93
CA ALA A 201 -12.60 8.94 5.40
C ALA A 201 -13.77 9.55 6.18
N GLU A 202 -13.96 10.84 6.03
CA GLU A 202 -15.11 11.54 6.57
C GLU A 202 -16.39 11.17 5.83
N LYS A 203 -17.54 11.23 6.54
CA LYS A 203 -18.83 10.84 5.98
C LYS A 203 -19.18 11.63 4.71
N LYS A 204 -19.03 12.96 4.74
CA LYS A 204 -19.30 13.83 3.56
C LYS A 204 -18.45 13.48 2.34
N PHE A 205 -17.17 13.13 2.57
CA PHE A 205 -16.28 12.71 1.51
C PHE A 205 -16.71 11.37 0.92
N LEU A 206 -17.11 10.42 1.76
CA LEU A 206 -17.60 9.12 1.31
C LEU A 206 -18.90 9.23 0.53
N GLU A 207 -19.82 10.11 0.96
CA GLU A 207 -21.06 10.37 0.24
C GLU A 207 -20.77 10.88 -1.17
N ALA A 208 -19.83 11.82 -1.34
CA ALA A 208 -19.43 12.33 -2.65
C ALA A 208 -18.82 11.21 -3.53
N ILE A 209 -17.86 10.44 -3.00
CA ILE A 209 -17.22 9.34 -3.76
C ILE A 209 -18.21 8.21 -4.07
N CYS A 210 -19.12 7.87 -3.17
CA CYS A 210 -20.09 6.81 -3.41
C CYS A 210 -21.09 7.17 -4.50
N VAL A 211 -21.42 8.44 -4.65
CA VAL A 211 -22.23 8.93 -5.77
C VAL A 211 -21.49 8.77 -7.09
N GLU A 212 -20.20 9.15 -7.15
CA GLU A 212 -19.39 9.00 -8.35
C GLU A 212 -19.08 7.52 -8.70
N ALA A 213 -18.97 6.68 -7.69
CA ALA A 213 -18.65 5.24 -7.85
C ALA A 213 -19.89 4.34 -7.97
N GLU A 214 -21.11 4.91 -8.05
CA GLU A 214 -22.39 4.17 -8.01
C GLU A 214 -22.49 3.19 -6.82
N ARG A 215 -21.95 3.56 -5.67
CA ARG A 215 -21.82 2.69 -4.51
C ARG A 215 -22.43 3.29 -3.25
N ILE A 216 -23.16 2.43 -2.54
CA ILE A 216 -23.63 2.73 -1.19
C ILE A 216 -22.50 2.37 -0.21
N ALA A 217 -22.03 3.34 0.60
CA ALA A 217 -21.12 3.07 1.70
C ALA A 217 -21.74 1.99 2.62
N PRO A 218 -20.95 1.02 3.11
CA PRO A 218 -21.48 0.00 3.99
C PRO A 218 -22.09 0.67 5.23
N GLN A 219 -23.40 0.60 5.37
CA GLN A 219 -24.07 1.00 6.61
C GLN A 219 -23.51 0.17 7.76
N ARG A 220 -23.21 0.80 8.90
CA ARG A 220 -22.89 0.10 10.13
C ARG A 220 -23.89 -1.02 10.32
N GLY A 221 -23.44 -2.27 10.34
CA GLY A 221 -24.29 -3.40 10.62
C GLY A 221 -25.10 -3.14 11.87
N ARG A 222 -26.43 -3.31 11.78
CA ARG A 222 -27.31 -3.30 12.95
C ARG A 222 -26.74 -4.27 13.96
N GLY A 223 -26.36 -3.77 15.13
CA GLY A 223 -25.99 -4.58 16.26
C GLY A 223 -27.10 -5.62 16.47
N ARG A 224 -26.70 -6.86 16.73
CA ARG A 224 -27.63 -7.93 17.07
C ARG A 224 -28.46 -7.46 18.27
N PRO A 225 -29.79 -7.48 18.24
CA PRO A 225 -30.58 -7.23 19.44
C PRO A 225 -30.22 -8.27 20.51
N ARG A 226 -30.04 -7.83 21.73
CA ARG A 226 -29.89 -8.74 22.88
C ARG A 226 -31.21 -9.42 23.19
#